data_2e1940a3cb28cdd6fb71f9e5657a59d4
#
_entry.id   2e1940a3cb28cdd6fb71f9e5657a59d4
#
_cell.length_a   1.000
_cell.length_b   1.000
_cell.length_c   1.000
_cell.angle_alpha   90.00
_cell.angle_beta   90.00
_cell.angle_gamma   90.00
#
_symmetry.space_group_name_H-M   'P 1'
#
loop_
_entity.id
_entity.type
_entity.pdbx_description
1 polymer ?
#
loop_
_entity_poly.entity_id
_entity_poly.type
_entity_poly.pdbx_seq_one_letter_code
_entity_poly.pdbx_strand_id
1 'polypeptide(L)'
;DAAIKPDHVLTADQKHSKFSKLIPPVLRVSSGAVIEAETNEATDGQLHPESDLDDLINLDFGPIHPLTGPVYVEEAEVGDILAVDVLKIELHDYGWQAIVGGFGFLTDRFPNPKLKVHKIDKVKKTMQFSDKVTIPLKPFAGVMGVAPDTEEMLSTIPPRENGGNMDDPSIVEGTTVYFPVLVKGGLFSIGDTHAVQGFGEVCGTALEAPMTITYRLRVLKDKPAIKEPQYETDQYYAATGFGDTIDKATKKAVNFMIDHLVANYDISDEDAYMLCSLVGDLKIAEVVDVPNMLVTMHFPKSILTQL
;
A
#
# COMPACT_ATOMS: atom_id res chain seq x y z
N ASP A 1 18.17 6.01 19.54
CA ASP A 1 17.87 5.43 18.24
C ASP A 1 18.91 5.88 17.23
N ALA A 2 19.65 4.92 16.64
CA ALA A 2 20.56 5.23 15.57
C ALA A 2 19.76 5.73 14.37
N ALA A 3 20.14 6.90 13.83
CA ALA A 3 19.50 7.43 12.64
C ALA A 3 19.66 6.43 11.49
N ILE A 4 18.55 6.12 10.78
CA ILE A 4 18.58 5.29 9.59
C ILE A 4 19.28 6.08 8.49
N LYS A 5 20.37 5.50 7.96
CA LYS A 5 21.14 6.12 6.89
C LYS A 5 20.79 5.43 5.56
N PRO A 6 20.13 6.11 4.62
CA PRO A 6 19.82 5.53 3.33
C PRO A 6 21.09 5.33 2.49
N ASP A 7 21.10 4.26 1.70
CA ASP A 7 22.14 4.05 0.69
C ASP A 7 21.87 4.88 -0.56
N HIS A 8 20.60 5.14 -0.85
CA HIS A 8 20.13 5.88 -2.01
C HIS A 8 18.98 6.80 -1.63
N VAL A 9 18.86 7.91 -2.34
CA VAL A 9 17.75 8.86 -2.23
C VAL A 9 17.08 9.01 -3.59
N LEU A 10 15.76 8.82 -3.63
CA LEU A 10 14.95 9.10 -4.81
C LEU A 10 14.10 10.35 -4.55
N THR A 11 14.09 11.26 -5.50
CA THR A 11 13.21 12.42 -5.46
C THR A 11 11.84 12.08 -6.06
N ALA A 12 10.83 12.90 -5.76
CA ALA A 12 9.49 12.72 -6.30
C ALA A 12 9.42 12.86 -7.84
N ASP A 13 10.45 13.45 -8.45
CA ASP A 13 10.56 13.57 -9.92
C ASP A 13 10.97 12.26 -10.60
N GLN A 14 11.52 11.31 -9.86
CA GLN A 14 11.88 9.98 -10.34
C GLN A 14 10.66 9.07 -10.23
N LYS A 15 9.71 9.28 -11.12
CA LYS A 15 8.34 8.74 -11.00
C LYS A 15 7.80 8.23 -12.33
N HIS A 16 6.72 7.47 -12.21
CA HIS A 16 5.83 7.05 -13.28
C HIS A 16 4.41 6.92 -12.75
N SER A 17 3.43 6.63 -13.58
CA SER A 17 2.02 6.58 -13.17
C SER A 17 1.26 5.37 -13.67
N LYS A 18 1.95 4.30 -14.06
CA LYS A 18 1.37 3.06 -14.57
C LYS A 18 2.11 1.85 -14.01
N PHE A 19 1.50 0.67 -14.10
CA PHE A 19 2.18 -0.58 -13.86
C PHE A 19 2.41 -1.33 -15.17
N SER A 20 3.67 -1.61 -15.48
CA SER A 20 4.09 -2.33 -16.68
C SER A 20 5.55 -2.78 -16.52
N LYS A 21 5.89 -3.92 -17.11
CA LYS A 21 7.30 -4.35 -17.15
C LYS A 21 8.16 -3.52 -18.11
N LEU A 22 7.55 -2.70 -18.95
CA LEU A 22 8.28 -1.84 -19.90
C LEU A 22 8.80 -0.55 -19.28
N ILE A 23 8.33 -0.15 -18.11
CA ILE A 23 8.78 1.08 -17.47
C ILE A 23 10.21 0.87 -16.97
N PRO A 24 11.19 1.66 -17.48
CA PRO A 24 12.59 1.46 -17.10
C PRO A 24 12.85 1.86 -15.64
N PRO A 25 13.78 1.18 -14.96
CA PRO A 25 14.12 1.55 -13.60
C PRO A 25 14.84 2.90 -13.53
N VAL A 26 14.58 3.63 -12.44
CA VAL A 26 15.31 4.87 -12.11
C VAL A 26 16.53 4.59 -11.25
N LEU A 27 16.62 3.39 -10.68
CA LEU A 27 17.68 2.99 -9.76
C LEU A 27 17.85 1.47 -9.82
N ARG A 28 19.10 1.01 -9.76
CA ARG A 28 19.44 -0.41 -9.61
C ARG A 28 20.20 -0.60 -8.30
N VAL A 29 19.81 -1.60 -7.54
CA VAL A 29 20.40 -1.86 -6.21
C VAL A 29 20.62 -3.36 -6.01
N SER A 30 21.44 -3.69 -5.03
CA SER A 30 21.56 -5.05 -4.50
C SER A 30 20.59 -5.28 -3.35
N SER A 31 20.24 -6.53 -3.12
CA SER A 31 19.42 -6.94 -1.96
C SER A 31 20.01 -6.41 -0.65
N GLY A 32 19.18 -5.83 0.20
CA GLY A 32 19.57 -5.18 1.45
C GLY A 32 19.68 -3.66 1.37
N ALA A 33 19.58 -3.07 0.19
CA ALA A 33 19.69 -1.62 0.02
C ALA A 33 18.56 -0.88 0.74
N VAL A 34 18.92 0.21 1.39
CA VAL A 34 18.00 1.14 2.05
C VAL A 34 17.80 2.36 1.17
N ILE A 35 16.57 2.69 0.88
CA ILE A 35 16.17 3.74 -0.05
C ILE A 35 15.27 4.73 0.69
N GLU A 36 15.63 6.02 0.60
CA GLU A 36 14.75 7.11 1.02
C GLU A 36 14.05 7.66 -0.22
N ALA A 37 12.73 7.55 -0.26
CA ALA A 37 11.92 7.99 -1.40
C ALA A 37 10.97 9.12 -1.00
N GLU A 38 11.07 10.24 -1.71
CA GLU A 38 10.04 11.27 -1.65
C GLU A 38 8.87 10.88 -2.55
N THR A 39 7.66 11.10 -2.08
CA THR A 39 6.45 10.88 -2.87
C THR A 39 5.64 12.16 -2.96
N ASN A 40 5.15 12.48 -4.16
CA ASN A 40 4.09 13.46 -4.29
C ASN A 40 2.77 12.87 -3.78
N GLU A 41 1.82 13.74 -3.41
CA GLU A 41 0.48 13.24 -3.10
C GLU A 41 -0.21 12.70 -4.38
N ALA A 42 -1.35 12.04 -4.22
CA ALA A 42 -2.02 11.27 -5.28
C ALA A 42 -2.21 12.00 -6.61
N THR A 43 -2.36 13.33 -6.60
CA THR A 43 -2.60 14.12 -7.83
C THR A 43 -1.35 14.70 -8.47
N ASP A 44 -0.17 14.31 -7.99
CA ASP A 44 1.12 14.82 -8.50
C ASP A 44 1.29 16.34 -8.37
N GLY A 45 0.84 16.87 -7.23
CA GLY A 45 0.97 18.29 -6.91
C GLY A 45 -0.15 19.19 -7.46
N GLN A 46 -1.14 18.63 -8.14
CA GLN A 46 -2.29 19.43 -8.62
C GLN A 46 -3.11 19.98 -7.47
N LEU A 47 -3.21 19.23 -6.37
CA LEU A 47 -3.80 19.71 -5.12
C LEU A 47 -2.70 20.06 -4.13
N HIS A 48 -2.74 21.25 -3.59
CA HIS A 48 -1.72 21.87 -2.74
C HIS A 48 -2.38 22.70 -1.64
N PRO A 49 -1.62 23.29 -0.70
CA PRO A 49 -2.22 23.98 0.45
C PRO A 49 -3.21 25.10 0.14
N GLU A 50 -3.10 25.73 -1.02
CA GLU A 50 -3.99 26.82 -1.45
C GLU A 50 -5.07 26.35 -2.43
N SER A 51 -5.22 25.05 -2.66
CA SER A 51 -6.21 24.53 -3.61
C SER A 51 -7.64 24.78 -3.16
N ASP A 52 -8.51 25.00 -4.15
CA ASP A 52 -9.93 25.16 -3.98
C ASP A 52 -10.73 24.08 -4.75
N LEU A 53 -12.05 24.16 -4.71
CA LEU A 53 -12.91 23.18 -5.36
C LEU A 53 -12.70 23.13 -6.89
N ASP A 54 -12.38 24.25 -7.53
CA ASP A 54 -12.13 24.28 -8.97
C ASP A 54 -10.89 23.46 -9.33
N ASP A 55 -9.87 23.46 -8.49
CA ASP A 55 -8.69 22.62 -8.69
C ASP A 55 -9.05 21.13 -8.67
N LEU A 56 -9.96 20.72 -7.79
CA LEU A 56 -10.46 19.35 -7.74
C LEU A 56 -11.29 19.00 -8.99
N ILE A 57 -12.18 19.88 -9.41
CA ILE A 57 -13.06 19.67 -10.57
C ILE A 57 -12.24 19.56 -11.86
N ASN A 58 -11.14 20.31 -11.96
CA ASN A 58 -10.30 20.39 -13.15
C ASN A 58 -9.08 19.46 -13.10
N LEU A 59 -9.08 18.45 -12.22
CA LEU A 59 -7.96 17.48 -12.14
C LEU A 59 -7.71 16.81 -13.48
N ASP A 60 -6.42 16.73 -13.85
CA ASP A 60 -5.93 15.79 -14.85
C ASP A 60 -5.68 14.44 -14.18
N PHE A 61 -6.38 13.40 -14.59
CA PHE A 61 -6.24 12.07 -14.04
C PHE A 61 -5.04 11.30 -14.61
N GLY A 62 -4.40 11.80 -15.67
CA GLY A 62 -3.26 11.15 -16.30
C GLY A 62 -2.09 10.86 -15.36
N PRO A 63 -1.66 11.82 -14.50
CA PRO A 63 -0.57 11.61 -13.55
C PRO A 63 -0.92 10.73 -12.33
N ILE A 64 -2.16 10.33 -12.15
CA ILE A 64 -2.64 9.62 -10.96
C ILE A 64 -2.43 8.11 -11.13
N HIS A 65 -1.72 7.45 -10.23
CA HIS A 65 -0.97 8.01 -9.08
C HIS A 65 0.50 8.16 -9.47
N PRO A 66 1.18 9.22 -9.04
CA PRO A 66 2.62 9.31 -9.20
C PRO A 66 3.31 8.33 -8.25
N LEU A 67 4.13 7.44 -8.81
CA LEU A 67 4.86 6.42 -8.07
C LEU A 67 6.35 6.66 -8.19
N THR A 68 7.04 6.77 -7.07
CA THR A 68 8.50 6.92 -7.03
C THR A 68 9.15 5.56 -7.29
N GLY A 69 9.93 5.49 -8.34
CA GLY A 69 10.53 4.27 -8.85
C GLY A 69 10.40 4.18 -10.37
N PRO A 70 10.56 2.97 -10.95
CA PRO A 70 10.77 1.67 -10.31
C PRO A 70 12.23 1.45 -9.87
N VAL A 71 12.41 0.62 -8.86
CA VAL A 71 13.74 0.18 -8.39
C VAL A 71 13.97 -1.28 -8.82
N TYR A 72 15.08 -1.50 -9.52
CA TYR A 72 15.51 -2.82 -9.96
C TYR A 72 16.46 -3.43 -8.91
N VAL A 73 16.14 -4.63 -8.44
CA VAL A 73 16.99 -5.35 -7.48
C VAL A 73 17.73 -6.47 -8.23
N GLU A 74 19.08 -6.40 -8.23
CA GLU A 74 19.93 -7.26 -9.10
C GLU A 74 19.69 -8.76 -8.89
N GLU A 75 19.45 -9.20 -7.65
CA GLU A 75 19.30 -10.62 -7.33
C GLU A 75 17.89 -11.16 -7.52
N ALA A 76 16.90 -10.28 -7.79
CA ALA A 76 15.50 -10.69 -7.87
C ALA A 76 15.20 -11.42 -9.17
N GLU A 77 14.80 -12.67 -9.05
CA GLU A 77 14.37 -13.53 -10.15
C GLU A 77 12.88 -13.87 -10.01
N VAL A 78 12.23 -14.18 -11.13
CA VAL A 78 10.83 -14.61 -11.12
C VAL A 78 10.64 -15.82 -10.19
N GLY A 79 9.66 -15.75 -9.31
CA GLY A 79 9.39 -16.78 -8.30
C GLY A 79 10.01 -16.50 -6.93
N ASP A 80 10.94 -15.55 -6.85
CA ASP A 80 11.45 -15.06 -5.55
C ASP A 80 10.38 -14.21 -4.86
N ILE A 81 10.64 -13.88 -3.60
CA ILE A 81 9.87 -12.91 -2.82
C ILE A 81 10.70 -11.65 -2.64
N LEU A 82 10.12 -10.49 -2.91
CA LEU A 82 10.69 -9.21 -2.56
C LEU A 82 10.09 -8.76 -1.23
N ALA A 83 10.93 -8.66 -0.19
CA ALA A 83 10.55 -8.15 1.11
C ALA A 83 10.85 -6.65 1.17
N VAL A 84 9.86 -5.86 1.55
CA VAL A 84 9.97 -4.41 1.73
C VAL A 84 9.78 -4.09 3.20
N ASP A 85 10.86 -3.70 3.86
CA ASP A 85 10.81 -3.27 5.26
C ASP A 85 10.52 -1.77 5.30
N VAL A 86 9.38 -1.36 5.82
CA VAL A 86 9.03 0.05 5.99
C VAL A 86 9.72 0.56 7.26
N LEU A 87 10.83 1.28 7.09
CA LEU A 87 11.69 1.66 8.21
C LEU A 87 11.31 2.98 8.84
N LYS A 88 10.88 3.96 8.04
CA LYS A 88 10.54 5.30 8.52
C LYS A 88 9.58 5.98 7.56
N ILE A 89 8.59 6.67 8.11
CA ILE A 89 7.66 7.51 7.35
C ILE A 89 7.67 8.91 7.94
N GLU A 90 7.96 9.91 7.11
CA GLU A 90 8.02 11.32 7.49
C GLU A 90 6.89 12.08 6.81
N LEU A 91 5.99 12.64 7.64
CA LEU A 91 4.91 13.50 7.19
C LEU A 91 5.45 14.84 6.69
N HIS A 92 4.77 15.44 5.71
CA HIS A 92 4.97 16.82 5.30
C HIS A 92 3.89 17.71 5.93
N ASP A 93 3.73 18.94 5.42
CA ASP A 93 3.01 20.00 6.15
C ASP A 93 1.49 19.99 5.92
N TYR A 94 1.00 19.27 4.92
CA TYR A 94 -0.40 19.31 4.54
C TYR A 94 -0.91 17.98 4.04
N GLY A 95 -2.22 17.87 4.03
CA GLY A 95 -2.94 16.81 3.36
C GLY A 95 -4.29 17.31 2.89
N TRP A 96 -4.95 16.55 2.06
CA TRP A 96 -6.28 16.87 1.58
C TRP A 96 -7.14 15.61 1.57
N GLN A 97 -8.45 15.83 1.69
CA GLN A 97 -9.47 14.81 1.51
C GLN A 97 -10.55 15.35 0.58
N ALA A 98 -11.14 14.49 -0.24
CA ALA A 98 -12.17 14.92 -1.16
C ALA A 98 -13.28 13.88 -1.32
N ILE A 99 -14.46 14.36 -1.63
CA ILE A 99 -15.47 13.59 -2.34
C ILE A 99 -15.23 13.89 -3.82
N VAL A 100 -14.79 12.88 -4.57
CA VAL A 100 -14.59 12.99 -6.02
C VAL A 100 -15.86 12.47 -6.69
N GLY A 101 -16.48 13.30 -7.55
CA GLY A 101 -17.71 12.92 -8.22
C GLY A 101 -17.58 11.61 -8.99
N GLY A 102 -18.49 10.66 -8.75
CA GLY A 102 -18.48 9.34 -9.40
C GLY A 102 -17.46 8.34 -8.83
N PHE A 103 -16.71 8.70 -7.79
CA PHE A 103 -15.74 7.84 -7.14
C PHE A 103 -16.04 7.73 -5.64
N GLY A 104 -15.91 6.53 -5.07
CA GLY A 104 -16.24 6.24 -3.67
C GLY A 104 -17.36 5.21 -3.56
N PHE A 105 -17.69 4.82 -2.33
CA PHE A 105 -18.66 3.74 -2.10
C PHE A 105 -20.12 4.19 -2.19
N LEU A 106 -20.42 5.45 -1.82
CA LEU A 106 -21.79 5.99 -1.79
C LEU A 106 -21.99 7.12 -2.81
N THR A 107 -21.65 6.85 -4.06
CA THR A 107 -21.72 7.87 -5.15
C THR A 107 -23.12 8.39 -5.39
N ASP A 108 -24.16 7.57 -5.19
CA ASP A 108 -25.55 7.96 -5.36
C ASP A 108 -25.99 9.00 -4.33
N ARG A 109 -25.52 8.85 -3.10
CA ARG A 109 -25.87 9.76 -2.00
C ARG A 109 -25.03 11.04 -2.04
N PHE A 110 -23.77 10.94 -2.51
CA PHE A 110 -22.81 12.04 -2.53
C PHE A 110 -22.28 12.27 -3.94
N PRO A 111 -23.13 12.77 -4.86
CA PRO A 111 -22.71 12.97 -6.25
C PRO A 111 -21.86 14.24 -6.45
N ASN A 112 -21.91 15.19 -5.50
CA ASN A 112 -21.27 16.49 -5.65
C ASN A 112 -19.86 16.47 -5.04
N PRO A 113 -18.85 17.00 -5.76
CA PRO A 113 -17.51 17.06 -5.24
C PRO A 113 -17.38 18.01 -4.05
N LYS A 114 -16.48 17.68 -3.12
CA LYS A 114 -16.12 18.52 -1.99
C LYS A 114 -14.64 18.32 -1.68
N LEU A 115 -13.95 19.40 -1.38
CA LEU A 115 -12.53 19.38 -1.02
C LEU A 115 -12.31 19.98 0.35
N LYS A 116 -11.50 19.32 1.17
CA LYS A 116 -10.95 19.86 2.40
C LYS A 116 -9.43 19.76 2.37
N VAL A 117 -8.75 20.88 2.57
CA VAL A 117 -7.29 20.93 2.69
C VAL A 117 -6.94 21.21 4.15
N HIS A 118 -6.02 20.45 4.70
CA HIS A 118 -5.68 20.51 6.11
C HIS A 118 -4.18 20.70 6.32
N LYS A 119 -3.83 21.46 7.35
CA LYS A 119 -2.46 21.45 7.88
C LYS A 119 -2.23 20.21 8.72
N ILE A 120 -1.04 19.66 8.64
CA ILE A 120 -0.60 18.53 9.46
C ILE A 120 0.29 19.06 10.58
N ASP A 121 -0.03 18.71 11.81
CA ASP A 121 0.85 18.92 12.97
C ASP A 121 1.82 17.73 13.04
N LYS A 122 3.03 17.93 12.55
CA LYS A 122 4.06 16.87 12.50
C LYS A 122 4.59 16.49 13.87
N VAL A 123 4.53 17.38 14.83
CA VAL A 123 5.03 17.14 16.19
C VAL A 123 4.05 16.29 16.98
N LYS A 124 2.78 16.68 16.98
CA LYS A 124 1.72 15.94 17.66
C LYS A 124 1.22 14.74 16.82
N LYS A 125 1.56 14.70 15.54
CA LYS A 125 1.04 13.71 14.57
C LYS A 125 -0.48 13.69 14.57
N THR A 126 -1.07 14.86 14.39
CA THR A 126 -2.51 15.06 14.36
C THR A 126 -2.91 15.99 13.23
N MET A 127 -4.18 15.93 12.88
CA MET A 127 -4.82 16.87 11.96
C MET A 127 -6.14 17.32 12.57
N GLN A 128 -6.42 18.61 12.46
CA GLN A 128 -7.69 19.19 12.91
C GLN A 128 -8.71 19.14 11.76
N PHE A 129 -9.64 18.20 11.85
CA PHE A 129 -10.68 18.03 10.83
C PHE A 129 -11.74 19.14 10.88
N SER A 130 -12.11 19.55 12.08
CA SER A 130 -13.07 20.62 12.36
C SER A 130 -12.72 21.23 13.71
N ASP A 131 -13.48 22.25 14.14
CA ASP A 131 -13.29 22.86 15.45
C ASP A 131 -13.41 21.86 16.61
N LYS A 132 -14.12 20.75 16.38
CA LYS A 132 -14.40 19.74 17.40
C LYS A 132 -13.63 18.45 17.25
N VAL A 133 -13.10 18.16 16.06
CA VAL A 133 -12.54 16.83 15.75
C VAL A 133 -11.07 16.94 15.41
N THR A 134 -10.25 16.35 16.26
CA THR A 134 -8.81 16.16 16.05
C THR A 134 -8.56 14.69 15.73
N ILE A 135 -7.85 14.41 14.64
CA ILE A 135 -7.60 13.05 14.17
C ILE A 135 -6.12 12.69 14.37
N PRO A 136 -5.83 11.61 15.11
CA PRO A 136 -4.46 11.08 15.18
C PRO A 136 -4.05 10.49 13.84
N LEU A 137 -2.81 10.73 13.42
CA LEU A 137 -2.30 10.28 12.13
C LEU A 137 -1.58 8.95 12.26
N LYS A 138 -1.76 8.10 11.24
CA LYS A 138 -1.08 6.81 11.08
C LYS A 138 -0.68 6.68 9.61
N PRO A 139 0.46 7.27 9.20
CA PRO A 139 0.81 7.36 7.78
C PRO A 139 1.25 6.02 7.20
N PHE A 140 0.91 5.86 5.93
CA PHE A 140 1.31 4.70 5.14
C PHE A 140 1.24 5.02 3.65
N ALA A 141 1.81 4.15 2.80
CA ALA A 141 1.69 4.26 1.35
C ALA A 141 0.49 3.44 0.87
N GLY A 142 -0.45 4.09 0.19
CA GLY A 142 -1.60 3.42 -0.41
C GLY A 142 -1.21 2.52 -1.58
N VAL A 143 -0.20 2.94 -2.36
CA VAL A 143 0.33 2.15 -3.48
C VAL A 143 1.74 1.68 -3.17
N MET A 144 1.92 0.38 -3.20
CA MET A 144 3.22 -0.30 -3.19
C MET A 144 3.12 -1.50 -4.11
N GLY A 145 4.08 -1.69 -4.98
CA GLY A 145 4.01 -2.85 -5.85
C GLY A 145 5.23 -3.07 -6.71
N VAL A 146 5.32 -4.28 -7.23
CA VAL A 146 6.31 -4.70 -8.23
C VAL A 146 5.70 -4.63 -9.62
N ALA A 147 6.53 -4.68 -10.66
CA ALA A 147 6.01 -4.70 -12.02
C ALA A 147 5.23 -6.00 -12.28
N PRO A 148 4.05 -5.90 -12.87
CA PRO A 148 3.34 -7.07 -13.38
C PRO A 148 4.02 -7.59 -14.65
N ASP A 149 3.84 -8.88 -14.96
CA ASP A 149 4.39 -9.48 -16.19
C ASP A 149 3.50 -9.15 -17.40
N THR A 150 3.46 -7.89 -17.75
CA THR A 150 2.73 -7.42 -18.95
C THR A 150 3.42 -6.20 -19.56
N GLU A 151 3.32 -6.09 -20.87
CA GLU A 151 3.74 -4.89 -21.61
C GLU A 151 2.67 -3.79 -21.59
N GLU A 152 1.43 -4.13 -21.21
CA GLU A 152 0.36 -3.15 -21.09
C GLU A 152 0.68 -2.13 -20.01
N MET A 153 0.30 -0.89 -20.25
CA MET A 153 0.41 0.20 -19.27
C MET A 153 -0.84 0.22 -18.39
N LEU A 154 -0.82 -0.56 -17.32
CA LEU A 154 -1.99 -0.74 -16.46
C LEU A 154 -2.22 0.47 -15.56
N SER A 155 -3.50 0.79 -15.35
CA SER A 155 -3.91 1.81 -14.38
C SER A 155 -3.44 1.46 -12.97
N THR A 156 -3.07 2.46 -12.19
CA THR A 156 -2.70 2.30 -10.78
C THR A 156 -3.91 2.26 -9.85
N ILE A 157 -5.12 2.46 -10.35
CA ILE A 157 -6.33 2.53 -9.50
C ILE A 157 -6.64 1.19 -8.82
N PRO A 158 -6.79 0.05 -9.52
CA PRO A 158 -7.10 -1.20 -8.84
C PRO A 158 -5.84 -1.92 -8.35
N PRO A 159 -5.90 -2.58 -7.18
CA PRO A 159 -4.87 -3.54 -6.77
C PRO A 159 -4.96 -4.82 -7.60
N ARG A 160 -3.83 -5.52 -7.73
CA ARG A 160 -3.70 -6.80 -8.44
C ARG A 160 -2.68 -7.68 -7.72
N GLU A 161 -2.30 -8.80 -8.34
CA GLU A 161 -1.31 -9.74 -7.77
C GLU A 161 0.06 -9.12 -7.51
N ASN A 162 0.40 -8.05 -8.21
CA ASN A 162 1.66 -7.32 -8.00
C ASN A 162 1.63 -6.36 -6.80
N GLY A 163 0.53 -6.30 -6.08
CA GLY A 163 0.25 -5.28 -5.08
C GLY A 163 -0.49 -4.10 -5.70
N GLY A 164 0.13 -2.95 -5.75
CA GLY A 164 -0.45 -1.73 -6.31
C GLY A 164 -1.25 -0.97 -5.27
N ASN A 165 -2.44 -0.51 -5.66
CA ASN A 165 -3.29 0.33 -4.83
C ASN A 165 -4.04 -0.49 -3.78
N MET A 166 -3.30 -1.05 -2.84
CA MET A 166 -3.85 -1.90 -1.79
C MET A 166 -4.66 -1.10 -0.77
N ASP A 167 -4.29 0.15 -0.55
CA ASP A 167 -4.95 1.05 0.42
C ASP A 167 -5.19 0.37 1.76
N ASP A 168 -4.16 -0.36 2.23
CA ASP A 168 -4.24 -1.11 3.48
C ASP A 168 -3.63 -0.29 4.62
N PRO A 169 -4.46 0.27 5.53
CA PRO A 169 -3.97 1.15 6.59
C PRO A 169 -3.15 0.43 7.65
N SER A 170 -3.00 -0.88 7.56
CA SER A 170 -2.12 -1.65 8.45
C SER A 170 -0.65 -1.58 8.06
N ILE A 171 -0.33 -1.14 6.84
CA ILE A 171 1.04 -1.14 6.30
C ILE A 171 1.78 0.14 6.73
N VAL A 172 1.85 0.35 8.01
CA VAL A 172 2.53 1.50 8.65
C VAL A 172 4.02 1.24 8.87
N GLU A 173 4.73 2.22 9.39
CA GLU A 173 6.14 2.08 9.81
C GLU A 173 6.33 0.87 10.72
N GLY A 174 7.35 0.06 10.44
CA GLY A 174 7.64 -1.19 11.16
C GLY A 174 7.03 -2.45 10.51
N THR A 175 6.26 -2.30 9.43
CA THR A 175 5.70 -3.42 8.68
C THR A 175 6.71 -3.92 7.65
N THR A 176 6.79 -5.23 7.47
CA THR A 176 7.47 -5.86 6.32
C THR A 176 6.42 -6.39 5.36
N VAL A 177 6.48 -5.97 4.11
CA VAL A 177 5.55 -6.40 3.05
C VAL A 177 6.28 -7.33 2.09
N TYR A 178 5.63 -8.42 1.73
CA TYR A 178 6.16 -9.44 0.83
C TYR A 178 5.41 -9.40 -0.49
N PHE A 179 6.15 -9.27 -1.59
CA PHE A 179 5.61 -9.27 -2.95
C PHE A 179 6.13 -10.46 -3.74
N PRO A 180 5.29 -11.11 -4.56
CA PRO A 180 5.80 -12.08 -5.53
C PRO A 180 6.63 -11.35 -6.58
N VAL A 181 7.82 -11.83 -6.90
CA VAL A 181 8.61 -11.30 -8.02
C VAL A 181 8.05 -11.88 -9.31
N LEU A 182 7.47 -11.03 -10.15
CA LEU A 182 6.78 -11.42 -11.38
C LEU A 182 7.64 -11.18 -12.62
N VAL A 183 8.60 -10.26 -12.53
CA VAL A 183 9.59 -9.98 -13.56
C VAL A 183 10.97 -9.87 -12.96
N LYS A 184 12.01 -10.13 -13.73
CA LYS A 184 13.39 -10.01 -13.27
C LYS A 184 13.64 -8.60 -12.72
N GLY A 185 14.29 -8.50 -11.56
CA GLY A 185 14.57 -7.25 -10.88
C GLY A 185 13.44 -6.73 -10.01
N GLY A 186 12.27 -7.34 -10.06
CA GLY A 186 11.08 -6.93 -9.30
C GLY A 186 10.46 -5.64 -9.78
N LEU A 187 11.24 -4.56 -9.90
CA LEU A 187 10.78 -3.22 -10.30
C LEU A 187 9.75 -2.66 -9.32
N PHE A 188 10.21 -2.34 -8.13
CA PHE A 188 9.39 -1.85 -7.03
C PHE A 188 9.13 -0.34 -7.14
N SER A 189 7.88 0.05 -6.92
CA SER A 189 7.46 1.46 -6.89
C SER A 189 6.54 1.72 -5.70
N ILE A 190 6.51 2.98 -5.22
CA ILE A 190 5.76 3.39 -4.04
C ILE A 190 5.19 4.81 -4.24
N GLY A 191 3.97 5.02 -3.78
CA GLY A 191 3.34 6.34 -3.84
C GLY A 191 1.95 6.33 -3.23
N ASP A 192 1.12 7.29 -3.63
CA ASP A 192 -0.24 7.47 -3.11
C ASP A 192 -0.25 7.42 -1.58
N THR A 193 0.47 8.34 -0.98
CA THR A 193 0.71 8.32 0.45
C THR A 193 -0.44 8.95 1.23
N HIS A 194 -0.83 8.29 2.32
CA HIS A 194 -1.95 8.65 3.18
C HIS A 194 -1.46 8.98 4.58
N ALA A 195 -1.86 10.11 5.11
CA ALA A 195 -1.53 10.47 6.50
C ALA A 195 -2.41 9.68 7.48
N VAL A 196 -3.62 9.32 7.08
CA VAL A 196 -4.53 8.45 7.83
C VAL A 196 -5.64 7.94 6.92
N GLN A 197 -6.08 6.72 7.18
CA GLN A 197 -7.22 6.11 6.51
C GLN A 197 -7.88 5.12 7.44
N GLY A 198 -9.21 5.10 7.45
CA GLY A 198 -9.97 4.00 8.05
C GLY A 198 -10.05 2.80 7.12
N PHE A 199 -10.24 1.59 7.67
CA PHE A 199 -10.50 0.40 6.87
C PHE A 199 -11.73 0.61 5.98
N GLY A 200 -11.60 0.30 4.70
CA GLY A 200 -12.62 0.47 3.68
C GLY A 200 -12.44 1.68 2.78
N GLU A 201 -11.78 2.74 3.23
CA GLU A 201 -11.59 4.01 2.49
C GLU A 201 -12.89 4.50 1.83
N VAL A 202 -13.96 4.52 2.57
CA VAL A 202 -15.32 4.52 2.04
C VAL A 202 -15.71 5.72 1.18
N CYS A 203 -15.12 6.90 1.38
CA CYS A 203 -15.45 8.05 0.52
C CYS A 203 -14.60 8.13 -0.77
N GLY A 204 -13.65 7.18 -0.95
CA GLY A 204 -12.80 7.13 -2.13
C GLY A 204 -11.44 7.80 -1.97
N THR A 205 -11.28 8.65 -0.96
CA THR A 205 -9.99 9.21 -0.58
C THR A 205 -9.74 9.05 0.90
N ALA A 206 -8.47 8.93 1.26
CA ALA A 206 -7.98 9.08 2.62
C ALA A 206 -7.58 10.53 2.87
N LEU A 207 -6.81 10.80 3.91
CA LEU A 207 -6.07 12.05 4.00
C LEU A 207 -4.83 11.92 3.13
N GLU A 208 -4.95 12.35 1.89
CA GLU A 208 -3.90 12.30 0.87
C GLU A 208 -2.82 13.32 1.20
N ALA A 209 -1.57 12.89 1.24
CA ALA A 209 -0.48 13.76 1.67
C ALA A 209 0.85 13.33 1.06
N PRO A 210 1.72 14.28 0.65
CA PRO A 210 3.08 13.94 0.28
C PRO A 210 3.87 13.47 1.50
N MET A 211 4.84 12.58 1.30
CA MET A 211 5.64 12.01 2.37
C MET A 211 7.05 11.69 1.91
N THR A 212 7.91 11.39 2.89
CA THR A 212 9.21 10.77 2.65
C THR A 212 9.22 9.42 3.35
N ILE A 213 9.43 8.34 2.59
CA ILE A 213 9.42 6.98 3.10
C ILE A 213 10.79 6.34 2.91
N THR A 214 11.35 5.83 3.99
CA THR A 214 12.59 5.05 3.96
C THR A 214 12.26 3.58 4.10
N TYR A 215 12.71 2.77 3.15
CA TYR A 215 12.45 1.33 3.11
C TYR A 215 13.70 0.55 2.71
N ARG A 216 13.73 -0.73 3.09
CA ARG A 216 14.78 -1.68 2.67
C ARG A 216 14.17 -2.71 1.75
N LEU A 217 14.87 -3.01 0.66
CA LEU A 217 14.50 -4.09 -0.27
C LEU A 217 15.39 -5.31 -0.03
N ARG A 218 14.75 -6.45 0.25
CA ARG A 218 15.46 -7.74 0.43
C ARG A 218 14.85 -8.79 -0.49
N VAL A 219 15.69 -9.54 -1.18
CA VAL A 219 15.26 -10.69 -1.98
C VAL A 219 15.32 -11.95 -1.11
N LEU A 220 14.19 -12.64 -1.00
CA LEU A 220 14.10 -13.91 -0.29
C LEU A 220 14.03 -15.04 -1.31
N LYS A 221 15.01 -15.94 -1.22
CA LYS A 221 15.07 -17.16 -2.03
C LYS A 221 14.71 -18.36 -1.16
N ASP A 222 14.34 -19.45 -1.78
CA ASP A 222 14.06 -20.72 -1.09
C ASP A 222 12.93 -20.62 -0.04
N LYS A 223 11.99 -19.73 -0.26
CA LYS A 223 10.77 -19.60 0.53
C LYS A 223 9.57 -20.12 -0.26
N PRO A 224 8.51 -20.62 0.42
CA PRO A 224 7.28 -20.97 -0.27
C PRO A 224 6.78 -19.77 -1.09
N ALA A 225 6.43 -20.02 -2.35
CA ALA A 225 5.96 -18.98 -3.25
C ALA A 225 4.63 -18.40 -2.76
N ILE A 226 4.46 -17.09 -2.94
CA ILE A 226 3.20 -16.39 -2.69
C ILE A 226 2.63 -15.90 -4.02
N LYS A 227 1.30 -15.84 -4.13
CA LYS A 227 0.62 -15.40 -5.36
C LYS A 227 0.24 -13.93 -5.32
N GLU A 228 0.01 -13.40 -4.13
CA GLU A 228 -0.39 -12.01 -3.88
C GLU A 228 0.33 -11.51 -2.64
N PRO A 229 0.40 -10.19 -2.42
CA PRO A 229 1.15 -9.64 -1.29
C PRO A 229 0.69 -10.17 0.07
N GLN A 230 1.65 -10.33 0.96
CA GLN A 230 1.44 -10.63 2.37
C GLN A 230 2.28 -9.64 3.17
N TYR A 231 1.98 -9.49 4.46
CA TYR A 231 2.79 -8.60 5.31
C TYR A 231 2.77 -9.05 6.74
N GLU A 232 3.70 -8.54 7.53
CA GLU A 232 3.75 -8.84 8.95
C GLU A 232 4.28 -7.68 9.77
N THR A 233 3.86 -7.65 11.02
CA THR A 233 4.38 -6.82 12.08
C THR A 233 4.90 -7.73 13.19
N ASP A 234 5.30 -7.15 14.31
CA ASP A 234 5.63 -7.93 15.52
C ASP A 234 4.40 -8.55 16.19
N GLN A 235 3.19 -8.14 15.80
CA GLN A 235 1.92 -8.59 16.42
C GLN A 235 1.16 -9.63 15.60
N TYR A 236 1.23 -9.59 14.27
CA TYR A 236 0.48 -10.50 13.41
C TYR A 236 1.17 -10.73 12.07
N TYR A 237 0.77 -11.79 11.41
CA TYR A 237 1.02 -12.06 9.99
C TYR A 237 -0.27 -11.86 9.22
N ALA A 238 -0.21 -11.29 8.04
CA ALA A 238 -1.38 -10.98 7.23
C ALA A 238 -1.24 -11.49 5.81
N ALA A 239 -2.33 -12.05 5.28
CA ALA A 239 -2.47 -12.38 3.87
C ALA A 239 -3.49 -11.45 3.24
N THR A 240 -3.20 -10.98 2.02
CA THR A 240 -4.13 -10.15 1.25
C THR A 240 -4.79 -10.96 0.15
N GLY A 241 -5.98 -10.54 -0.25
CA GLY A 241 -6.66 -11.05 -1.43
C GLY A 241 -7.41 -9.93 -2.12
N PHE A 242 -7.24 -9.80 -3.43
CA PHE A 242 -8.04 -8.88 -4.22
C PHE A 242 -9.10 -9.63 -5.02
N GLY A 243 -10.19 -8.97 -5.35
CA GLY A 243 -11.22 -9.52 -6.19
C GLY A 243 -12.22 -8.46 -6.64
N ASP A 244 -13.00 -8.78 -7.65
CA ASP A 244 -14.05 -7.88 -8.14
C ASP A 244 -15.31 -7.87 -7.27
N THR A 245 -15.33 -8.71 -6.24
CA THR A 245 -16.32 -8.70 -5.15
C THR A 245 -15.62 -8.92 -3.81
N ILE A 246 -16.24 -8.44 -2.73
CA ILE A 246 -15.75 -8.68 -1.36
C ILE A 246 -15.69 -10.18 -1.06
N ASP A 247 -16.67 -10.95 -1.50
CA ASP A 247 -16.69 -12.39 -1.30
C ASP A 247 -15.49 -13.09 -1.93
N LYS A 248 -15.16 -12.77 -3.18
CA LYS A 248 -14.00 -13.35 -3.88
C LYS A 248 -12.68 -12.94 -3.21
N ALA A 249 -12.54 -11.65 -2.85
CA ALA A 249 -11.36 -11.16 -2.15
C ALA A 249 -11.18 -11.85 -0.79
N THR A 250 -12.26 -12.01 -0.04
CA THR A 250 -12.26 -12.70 1.27
C THR A 250 -11.81 -14.15 1.15
N LYS A 251 -12.36 -14.89 0.18
CA LYS A 251 -11.98 -16.29 -0.04
C LYS A 251 -10.49 -16.43 -0.32
N LYS A 252 -9.92 -15.54 -1.13
CA LYS A 252 -8.48 -15.53 -1.39
C LYS A 252 -7.67 -15.26 -0.14
N ALA A 253 -8.01 -14.22 0.63
CA ALA A 253 -7.27 -13.85 1.83
C ALA A 253 -7.24 -15.00 2.85
N VAL A 254 -8.38 -15.66 3.07
CA VAL A 254 -8.46 -16.82 3.98
C VAL A 254 -7.68 -18.01 3.45
N ASN A 255 -7.82 -18.34 2.17
CA ASN A 255 -7.08 -19.45 1.56
C ASN A 255 -5.56 -19.21 1.63
N PHE A 256 -5.10 -18.00 1.33
CA PHE A 256 -3.67 -17.67 1.39
C PHE A 256 -3.14 -17.74 2.84
N MET A 257 -3.94 -17.38 3.84
CA MET A 257 -3.53 -17.55 5.23
C MET A 257 -3.42 -19.03 5.60
N ILE A 258 -4.38 -19.86 5.21
CA ILE A 258 -4.32 -21.31 5.43
C ILE A 258 -3.07 -21.89 4.77
N ASP A 259 -2.82 -21.55 3.51
CA ASP A 259 -1.63 -22.01 2.78
C ASP A 259 -0.33 -21.58 3.48
N HIS A 260 -0.27 -20.35 3.98
CA HIS A 260 0.86 -19.85 4.74
C HIS A 260 1.10 -20.67 6.01
N LEU A 261 0.05 -20.93 6.77
CA LEU A 261 0.14 -21.70 8.02
C LEU A 261 0.61 -23.13 7.75
N VAL A 262 0.05 -23.79 6.76
CA VAL A 262 0.42 -25.17 6.40
C VAL A 262 1.86 -25.26 5.89
N ALA A 263 2.28 -24.27 5.08
CA ALA A 263 3.63 -24.26 4.50
C ALA A 263 4.74 -24.00 5.52
N ASN A 264 4.45 -23.24 6.59
CA ASN A 264 5.48 -22.76 7.53
C ASN A 264 5.37 -23.35 8.93
N TYR A 265 4.32 -24.08 9.25
CA TYR A 265 4.06 -24.65 10.58
C TYR A 265 3.57 -26.09 10.44
N ASP A 266 3.74 -26.87 11.50
CA ASP A 266 3.25 -28.25 11.56
C ASP A 266 1.77 -28.25 11.97
N ILE A 267 0.90 -27.98 11.00
CA ILE A 267 -0.53 -27.90 11.20
C ILE A 267 -1.26 -28.37 9.95
N SER A 268 -2.40 -29.05 10.14
CA SER A 268 -3.27 -29.44 9.03
C SER A 268 -4.02 -28.23 8.48
N ASP A 269 -4.47 -28.33 7.23
CA ASP A 269 -5.27 -27.26 6.61
C ASP A 269 -6.60 -27.06 7.36
N GLU A 270 -7.21 -28.14 7.84
CA GLU A 270 -8.45 -28.10 8.62
C GLU A 270 -8.26 -27.34 9.93
N ASP A 271 -7.20 -27.66 10.69
CA ASP A 271 -6.89 -26.95 11.93
C ASP A 271 -6.50 -25.48 11.68
N ALA A 272 -5.76 -25.21 10.62
CA ALA A 272 -5.45 -23.84 10.21
C ALA A 272 -6.73 -23.04 9.93
N TYR A 273 -7.67 -23.64 9.20
CA TYR A 273 -8.96 -23.03 8.92
C TYR A 273 -9.77 -22.78 10.20
N MET A 274 -9.81 -23.75 11.10
CA MET A 274 -10.50 -23.61 12.40
C MET A 274 -9.87 -22.50 13.24
N LEU A 275 -8.54 -22.40 13.28
CA LEU A 275 -7.85 -21.32 13.99
C LEU A 275 -8.12 -19.95 13.36
N CYS A 276 -8.18 -19.85 12.04
CA CYS A 276 -8.58 -18.61 11.39
C CYS A 276 -9.95 -18.13 11.86
N SER A 277 -10.89 -19.05 12.08
CA SER A 277 -12.23 -18.73 12.59
C SER A 277 -12.23 -18.25 14.05
N LEU A 278 -11.30 -18.73 14.86
CA LEU A 278 -11.26 -18.41 16.29
C LEU A 278 -10.43 -17.17 16.61
N VAL A 279 -9.32 -16.97 15.91
CA VAL A 279 -8.34 -15.94 16.28
C VAL A 279 -7.95 -15.02 15.13
N GLY A 280 -8.30 -15.36 13.90
CA GLY A 280 -8.02 -14.50 12.74
C GLY A 280 -9.02 -13.37 12.61
N ASP A 281 -8.55 -12.20 12.15
CA ASP A 281 -9.40 -11.04 11.90
C ASP A 281 -9.42 -10.73 10.39
N LEU A 282 -10.61 -10.84 9.79
CA LEU A 282 -10.84 -10.33 8.43
C LEU A 282 -11.05 -8.83 8.48
N LYS A 283 -10.35 -8.12 7.59
CA LYS A 283 -10.49 -6.68 7.46
C LYS A 283 -10.66 -6.31 5.99
N ILE A 284 -11.57 -5.39 5.72
CA ILE A 284 -11.72 -4.81 4.39
C ILE A 284 -10.79 -3.60 4.31
N ALA A 285 -9.73 -3.70 3.53
CA ALA A 285 -8.77 -2.61 3.38
C ALA A 285 -9.40 -1.44 2.60
N GLU A 286 -10.01 -1.74 1.44
CA GLU A 286 -10.69 -0.76 0.60
C GLU A 286 -11.84 -1.40 -0.18
N VAL A 287 -12.88 -0.60 -0.48
CA VAL A 287 -14.04 -0.98 -1.29
C VAL A 287 -14.25 -0.08 -2.50
N VAL A 288 -13.26 0.75 -2.84
CA VAL A 288 -13.44 1.90 -3.73
C VAL A 288 -12.53 1.87 -4.97
N ASP A 289 -11.53 1.00 -5.03
CA ASP A 289 -10.56 0.95 -6.12
C ASP A 289 -11.02 0.06 -7.27
N VAL A 290 -12.17 0.40 -7.80
CA VAL A 290 -12.84 -0.34 -8.87
C VAL A 290 -11.90 -0.63 -10.03
N PRO A 291 -11.90 -1.86 -10.58
CA PRO A 291 -12.87 -2.95 -10.32
C PRO A 291 -12.51 -3.89 -9.16
N ASN A 292 -11.41 -3.67 -8.44
CA ASN A 292 -10.94 -4.62 -7.41
C ASN A 292 -11.03 -4.03 -6.01
N MET A 293 -11.47 -4.87 -5.08
CA MET A 293 -11.44 -4.60 -3.64
C MET A 293 -10.36 -5.43 -2.99
N LEU A 294 -9.84 -4.99 -1.85
CA LEU A 294 -8.82 -5.72 -1.10
C LEU A 294 -9.35 -6.10 0.28
N VAL A 295 -9.18 -7.38 0.61
CA VAL A 295 -9.44 -7.93 1.96
C VAL A 295 -8.15 -8.48 2.53
N THR A 296 -7.97 -8.36 3.84
CA THR A 296 -6.82 -8.91 4.54
C THR A 296 -7.28 -9.84 5.66
N MET A 297 -6.49 -10.91 5.90
CA MET A 297 -6.66 -11.81 7.02
C MET A 297 -5.46 -11.64 7.96
N HIS A 298 -5.70 -11.17 9.17
CA HIS A 298 -4.68 -11.00 10.20
C HIS A 298 -4.66 -12.20 11.14
N PHE A 299 -3.51 -12.79 11.35
CA PHE A 299 -3.36 -13.92 12.26
C PHE A 299 -2.36 -13.55 13.37
N PRO A 300 -2.73 -13.67 14.66
CA PRO A 300 -1.89 -13.15 15.75
C PRO A 300 -0.63 -14.00 15.97
N LYS A 301 0.50 -13.33 16.12
CA LYS A 301 1.78 -13.98 16.39
C LYS A 301 1.82 -14.67 17.75
N SER A 302 1.01 -14.23 18.70
CA SER A 302 0.85 -14.93 20.01
C SER A 302 0.36 -16.37 19.86
N ILE A 303 -0.37 -16.67 18.80
CA ILE A 303 -0.79 -18.04 18.46
C ILE A 303 0.26 -18.74 17.60
N LEU A 304 0.86 -18.04 16.62
CA LEU A 304 1.90 -18.60 15.76
C LEU A 304 3.07 -19.17 16.59
N THR A 305 3.46 -18.52 17.67
CA THR A 305 4.55 -18.97 18.55
C THR A 305 4.23 -20.29 19.28
N GLN A 306 2.98 -20.73 19.24
CA GLN A 306 2.55 -22.00 19.84
C GLN A 306 2.50 -23.15 18.83
N LEU A 307 2.67 -22.87 17.56
CA LEU A 307 2.58 -23.87 16.47
C LEU A 307 3.96 -24.54 16.12
#